data_7258654f5386c65e2e2f73b1d4ee1f40
#
_entry.id   7258654f5386c65e2e2f73b1d4ee1f40
#
_cell.length_a   1.000
_cell.length_b   1.000
_cell.length_c   1.000
_cell.angle_alpha   90.00
_cell.angle_beta   90.00
_cell.angle_gamma   90.00
#
_symmetry.space_group_name_H-M   'P 1'
#
loop_
_entity.id
_entity.type
_entity.pdbx_description
1 polymer ?
#
loop_
_entity_poly.entity_id
_entity_poly.type
_entity_poly.pdbx_seq_one_letter_code
_entity_poly.pdbx_strand_id
1 'polypeptide(L)'
;MNTRITGTGYSLPAFRADNDYLATLVETSDEWITERTGIRARHLAGEETTVSMAAAAAEKALKRAGADPSEVELLIVATISGDTVTPSTACRVQALIGADKAVAFDINAACSGFLYALHMADACVKSGMYKNALLIGAETLSKLVDWNDRGTCILFGDGAGAAFVEATEEAGILAHEVGSDGSRWEVLSCEGRPNGNPVCKAEGQEGFLQMNGQEVFKFAVRKVPQCIDAALEKAALKPEEVDLYLLHQANCRIIQSVAKRLGQPEEKFPMNLNECG
;
A
#
# COMPACT_ATOMS: atom_id res chain seq x y z
N MET A 1 17.71 19.80 -8.37
CA MET A 1 16.35 19.73 -7.76
C MET A 1 16.15 18.30 -7.26
N ASN A 2 15.75 18.14 -6.02
CA ASN A 2 15.46 16.88 -5.37
C ASN A 2 13.97 16.88 -4.97
N THR A 3 13.49 15.75 -4.43
CA THR A 3 12.13 15.61 -3.93
C THR A 3 12.20 15.14 -2.50
N ARG A 4 11.39 15.72 -1.61
CA ARG A 4 11.26 15.26 -0.23
C ARG A 4 9.80 15.10 0.18
N ILE A 5 9.55 14.22 1.14
CA ILE A 5 8.25 14.10 1.80
C ILE A 5 8.15 15.20 2.87
N THR A 6 7.14 16.05 2.78
CA THR A 6 6.93 17.17 3.70
C THR A 6 5.72 16.97 4.62
N GLY A 7 4.80 16.09 4.26
CA GLY A 7 3.65 15.76 5.10
C GLY A 7 3.18 14.33 4.89
N THR A 8 2.67 13.71 5.94
CA THR A 8 2.07 12.38 5.88
C THR A 8 0.73 12.36 6.61
N GLY A 9 -0.16 11.47 6.19
CA GLY A 9 -1.46 11.27 6.81
C GLY A 9 -1.93 9.84 6.69
N TYR A 10 -2.88 9.43 7.53
CA TYR A 10 -3.52 8.12 7.44
C TYR A 10 -4.97 8.18 7.88
N SER A 11 -5.74 7.20 7.43
CA SER A 11 -7.12 6.98 7.84
C SER A 11 -7.37 5.48 7.99
N LEU A 12 -8.01 5.09 9.08
CA LEU A 12 -8.42 3.73 9.36
C LEU A 12 -9.93 3.71 9.60
N PRO A 13 -10.64 2.66 9.18
CA PRO A 13 -12.02 2.44 9.57
C PRO A 13 -12.21 2.41 11.08
N ALA A 14 -13.39 2.78 11.51
CA ALA A 14 -13.72 2.80 12.94
C ALA A 14 -13.80 1.38 13.55
N PHE A 15 -14.28 0.39 12.77
CA PHE A 15 -14.44 -0.97 13.27
C PHE A 15 -13.10 -1.69 13.29
N ARG A 16 -12.66 -2.05 14.51
CA ARG A 16 -11.48 -2.85 14.77
C ARG A 16 -11.88 -4.29 15.07
N ALA A 17 -11.57 -5.20 14.15
CA ALA A 17 -11.79 -6.64 14.30
C ALA A 17 -10.53 -7.29 14.89
N ASP A 18 -10.62 -7.82 16.09
CA ASP A 18 -9.58 -8.66 16.70
C ASP A 18 -9.66 -10.11 16.21
N ASN A 19 -8.74 -10.95 16.66
CA ASN A 19 -8.69 -12.34 16.26
C ASN A 19 -9.84 -13.16 16.87
N ASP A 20 -10.37 -12.78 18.03
CA ASP A 20 -11.54 -13.43 18.64
C ASP A 20 -12.80 -13.18 17.80
N TYR A 21 -12.94 -11.97 17.24
CA TYR A 21 -14.00 -11.71 16.27
C TYR A 21 -13.87 -12.62 15.04
N LEU A 22 -12.67 -12.80 14.48
CA LEU A 22 -12.46 -13.70 13.34
C LEU A 22 -12.72 -15.16 13.67
N ALA A 23 -12.49 -15.60 14.91
CA ALA A 23 -12.81 -16.95 15.37
C ALA A 23 -14.32 -17.22 15.39
N THR A 24 -15.17 -16.18 15.31
CA THR A 24 -16.62 -16.36 15.13
C THR A 24 -17.01 -16.62 13.66
N LEU A 25 -16.14 -16.33 12.70
CA LEU A 25 -16.40 -16.45 11.27
C LEU A 25 -15.79 -17.72 10.67
N VAL A 26 -14.55 -18.06 11.07
CA VAL A 26 -13.80 -19.21 10.56
C VAL A 26 -13.13 -19.98 11.70
N GLU A 27 -12.80 -21.23 11.46
CA GLU A 27 -12.08 -22.08 12.43
C GLU A 27 -10.64 -21.59 12.63
N THR A 28 -10.41 -20.74 13.65
CA THR A 28 -9.12 -20.14 13.97
C THR A 28 -9.04 -19.76 15.45
N SER A 29 -7.90 -19.18 15.90
CA SER A 29 -7.73 -18.63 17.24
C SER A 29 -6.76 -17.46 17.23
N ASP A 30 -6.79 -16.59 18.26
CA ASP A 30 -5.81 -15.51 18.42
C ASP A 30 -4.37 -16.04 18.44
N GLU A 31 -4.13 -17.11 19.18
CA GLU A 31 -2.81 -17.76 19.25
C GLU A 31 -2.32 -18.19 17.86
N TRP A 32 -3.19 -18.88 17.09
CA TRP A 32 -2.85 -19.40 15.77
C TRP A 32 -2.52 -18.28 14.77
N ILE A 33 -3.30 -17.19 14.76
CA ILE A 33 -3.10 -16.05 13.87
C ILE A 33 -1.83 -15.29 14.28
N THR A 34 -1.72 -14.92 15.56
CA THR A 34 -0.62 -14.11 16.08
C THR A 34 0.72 -14.81 15.91
N GLU A 35 0.80 -16.11 16.19
CA GLU A 35 2.04 -16.89 16.03
C GLU A 35 2.52 -16.92 14.57
N ARG A 36 1.60 -16.97 13.60
CA ARG A 36 1.93 -17.07 12.18
C ARG A 36 2.16 -15.77 11.47
N THR A 37 1.52 -14.71 11.91
CA THR A 37 1.45 -13.44 11.18
C THR A 37 1.95 -12.26 11.99
N GLY A 38 1.83 -12.31 13.32
CA GLY A 38 2.01 -11.18 14.22
C GLY A 38 0.77 -10.28 14.34
N ILE A 39 -0.31 -10.56 13.59
CA ILE A 39 -1.52 -9.74 13.56
C ILE A 39 -2.41 -10.10 14.76
N ARG A 40 -2.85 -9.07 15.52
CA ARG A 40 -3.83 -9.20 16.60
C ARG A 40 -5.17 -8.58 16.26
N ALA A 41 -5.15 -7.57 15.40
CA ALA A 41 -6.36 -6.90 14.92
C ALA A 41 -6.15 -6.32 13.51
N ARG A 42 -7.26 -6.00 12.86
CA ARG A 42 -7.33 -5.25 11.60
C ARG A 42 -8.53 -4.33 11.64
N HIS A 43 -8.50 -3.31 10.81
CA HIS A 43 -9.64 -2.42 10.63
C HIS A 43 -10.44 -2.85 9.42
N LEU A 44 -11.76 -2.88 9.53
CA LEU A 44 -12.68 -3.25 8.45
C LEU A 44 -13.65 -2.11 8.19
N ALA A 45 -13.76 -1.71 6.93
CA ALA A 45 -14.67 -0.66 6.51
C ALA A 45 -16.13 -1.10 6.66
N GLY A 46 -16.92 -0.30 7.32
CA GLY A 46 -18.36 -0.43 7.41
C GLY A 46 -19.04 0.49 6.38
N GLU A 47 -19.13 1.77 6.72
CA GLU A 47 -19.63 2.82 5.83
C GLU A 47 -18.51 3.57 5.10
N GLU A 48 -17.28 3.43 5.58
CA GLU A 48 -16.12 4.01 4.93
C GLU A 48 -15.88 3.36 3.58
N THR A 49 -15.36 4.14 2.63
CA THR A 49 -15.03 3.69 1.28
C THR A 49 -13.56 3.93 0.99
N THR A 50 -13.01 3.31 -0.04
CA THR A 50 -11.63 3.58 -0.49
C THR A 50 -11.43 5.09 -0.72
N VAL A 51 -12.39 5.75 -1.36
CA VAL A 51 -12.35 7.20 -1.63
C VAL A 51 -12.39 8.01 -0.33
N SER A 52 -13.30 7.70 0.60
CA SER A 52 -13.42 8.49 1.84
C SER A 52 -12.20 8.39 2.73
N MET A 53 -11.62 7.19 2.86
CA MET A 53 -10.38 6.99 3.60
C MET A 53 -9.18 7.68 2.93
N ALA A 54 -9.09 7.56 1.59
CA ALA A 54 -8.06 8.24 0.81
C ALA A 54 -8.10 9.76 0.99
N ALA A 55 -9.30 10.37 0.90
CA ALA A 55 -9.48 11.80 1.12
C ALA A 55 -9.08 12.23 2.54
N ALA A 56 -9.52 11.50 3.57
CA ALA A 56 -9.17 11.79 4.95
C ALA A 56 -7.66 11.66 5.24
N ALA A 57 -6.97 10.69 4.63
CA ALA A 57 -5.51 10.57 4.71
C ALA A 57 -4.80 11.73 3.99
N ALA A 58 -5.30 12.11 2.81
CA ALA A 58 -4.81 13.23 2.00
C ALA A 58 -4.87 14.56 2.74
N GLU A 59 -6.02 14.90 3.31
CA GLU A 59 -6.22 16.13 4.10
C GLU A 59 -5.23 16.23 5.27
N LYS A 60 -4.99 15.11 5.97
CA LYS A 60 -4.00 15.07 7.05
C LYS A 60 -2.56 15.26 6.56
N ALA A 61 -2.21 14.69 5.40
CA ALA A 61 -0.90 14.87 4.78
C ALA A 61 -0.67 16.33 4.37
N LEU A 62 -1.63 16.93 3.67
CA LEU A 62 -1.59 18.34 3.27
C LEU A 62 -1.52 19.28 4.49
N LYS A 63 -2.34 19.04 5.50
CA LYS A 63 -2.30 19.82 6.75
C LYS A 63 -0.93 19.78 7.43
N ARG A 64 -0.28 18.60 7.48
CA ARG A 64 1.06 18.48 8.06
C ARG A 64 2.14 19.15 7.22
N ALA A 65 1.99 19.12 5.90
CA ALA A 65 2.87 19.84 4.98
C ALA A 65 2.66 21.37 5.02
N GLY A 66 1.52 21.83 5.53
CA GLY A 66 1.10 23.25 5.42
C GLY A 66 0.73 23.64 3.99
N ALA A 67 0.34 22.67 3.15
CA ALA A 67 0.03 22.84 1.74
C ALA A 67 -1.47 23.07 1.54
N ASP A 68 -1.81 23.98 0.61
CA ASP A 68 -3.18 24.21 0.18
C ASP A 68 -3.57 23.14 -0.88
N PRO A 69 -4.72 22.46 -0.75
CA PRO A 69 -5.17 21.49 -1.75
C PRO A 69 -5.20 22.06 -3.18
N SER A 70 -5.56 23.33 -3.36
CA SER A 70 -5.61 23.99 -4.67
C SER A 70 -4.23 24.17 -5.35
N GLU A 71 -3.14 23.94 -4.62
CA GLU A 71 -1.77 24.00 -5.13
C GLU A 71 -1.20 22.64 -5.51
N VAL A 72 -1.94 21.56 -5.28
CA VAL A 72 -1.54 20.19 -5.67
C VAL A 72 -1.54 20.10 -7.20
N GLU A 73 -0.41 19.73 -7.79
CA GLU A 73 -0.24 19.63 -9.25
C GLU A 73 -0.39 18.19 -9.76
N LEU A 74 -0.01 17.18 -8.94
CA LEU A 74 -0.12 15.76 -9.27
C LEU A 74 -0.76 15.01 -8.10
N LEU A 75 -1.75 14.15 -8.38
CA LEU A 75 -2.41 13.29 -7.39
C LEU A 75 -2.43 11.85 -7.91
N ILE A 76 -1.77 10.94 -7.22
CA ILE A 76 -1.71 9.52 -7.59
C ILE A 76 -2.30 8.69 -6.45
N VAL A 77 -3.29 7.85 -6.76
CA VAL A 77 -3.81 6.86 -5.82
C VAL A 77 -3.37 5.46 -6.26
N ALA A 78 -2.65 4.77 -5.38
CA ALA A 78 -2.31 3.37 -5.54
C ALA A 78 -3.41 2.53 -4.87
N THR A 79 -4.17 1.78 -5.66
CA THR A 79 -5.28 0.95 -5.18
C THR A 79 -5.60 -0.19 -6.17
N ILE A 80 -6.04 -1.33 -5.62
CA ILE A 80 -6.66 -2.44 -6.37
C ILE A 80 -8.14 -2.60 -6.01
N SER A 81 -8.61 -1.87 -5.00
CA SER A 81 -9.95 -2.00 -4.43
C SER A 81 -10.75 -0.69 -4.52
N GLY A 82 -10.59 0.05 -5.61
CA GLY A 82 -11.37 1.26 -5.88
C GLY A 82 -12.88 1.03 -5.77
N ASP A 83 -13.63 2.08 -5.42
CA ASP A 83 -15.10 2.00 -5.27
C ASP A 83 -15.81 1.96 -6.62
N THR A 84 -15.14 2.41 -7.67
CA THR A 84 -15.65 2.45 -9.05
C THR A 84 -14.56 2.08 -10.03
N VAL A 85 -14.93 1.45 -11.14
CA VAL A 85 -14.01 1.23 -12.28
C VAL A 85 -13.72 2.56 -12.99
N THR A 86 -14.70 3.45 -13.07
CA THR A 86 -14.60 4.81 -13.61
C THR A 86 -15.71 5.68 -12.99
N PRO A 87 -15.42 6.92 -12.59
CA PRO A 87 -14.11 7.58 -12.61
C PRO A 87 -13.11 6.91 -11.65
N SER A 88 -11.81 7.25 -11.81
CA SER A 88 -10.75 6.77 -10.92
C SER A 88 -10.96 7.24 -9.47
N THR A 89 -10.41 6.50 -8.52
CA THR A 89 -10.38 6.90 -7.10
C THR A 89 -9.71 8.27 -6.94
N ALA A 90 -8.60 8.49 -7.63
CA ALA A 90 -7.86 9.75 -7.62
C ALA A 90 -8.71 10.95 -8.05
N CYS A 91 -9.50 10.83 -9.13
CA CYS A 91 -10.41 11.92 -9.56
C CYS A 91 -11.50 12.23 -8.52
N ARG A 92 -12.02 11.20 -7.83
CA ARG A 92 -13.01 11.40 -6.78
C ARG A 92 -12.40 12.04 -5.53
N VAL A 93 -11.21 11.63 -5.13
CA VAL A 93 -10.45 12.25 -4.04
C VAL A 93 -10.12 13.69 -4.37
N GLN A 94 -9.63 13.97 -5.58
CA GLN A 94 -9.34 15.32 -6.09
C GLN A 94 -10.51 16.27 -5.85
N ALA A 95 -11.71 15.87 -6.26
CA ALA A 95 -12.92 16.67 -6.09
C ALA A 95 -13.28 16.89 -4.62
N LEU A 96 -13.13 15.85 -3.78
CA LEU A 96 -13.48 15.93 -2.35
C LEU A 96 -12.56 16.87 -1.57
N ILE A 97 -11.26 16.89 -1.88
CA ILE A 97 -10.29 17.70 -1.15
C ILE A 97 -10.08 19.09 -1.78
N GLY A 98 -10.71 19.39 -2.93
CA GLY A 98 -10.56 20.67 -3.62
C GLY A 98 -9.21 20.84 -4.36
N ALA A 99 -8.59 19.74 -4.81
CA ALA A 99 -7.33 19.78 -5.56
C ALA A 99 -7.56 20.00 -7.07
N ASP A 100 -8.33 21.04 -7.43
CA ASP A 100 -8.92 21.24 -8.77
C ASP A 100 -7.89 21.34 -9.91
N LYS A 101 -6.63 21.69 -9.61
CA LYS A 101 -5.55 21.81 -10.61
C LYS A 101 -4.78 20.52 -10.83
N ALA A 102 -4.92 19.56 -9.93
CA ALA A 102 -4.11 18.34 -9.97
C ALA A 102 -4.42 17.47 -11.18
N VAL A 103 -3.41 16.95 -11.84
CA VAL A 103 -3.56 15.79 -12.72
C VAL A 103 -3.74 14.58 -11.82
N ALA A 104 -4.88 13.87 -11.96
CA ALA A 104 -5.27 12.81 -11.04
C ALA A 104 -5.50 11.48 -11.76
N PHE A 105 -4.86 10.40 -11.29
CA PHE A 105 -5.04 9.05 -11.82
C PHE A 105 -4.71 7.98 -10.79
N ASP A 106 -5.27 6.77 -10.99
CA ASP A 106 -4.97 5.60 -10.18
C ASP A 106 -3.84 4.78 -10.82
N ILE A 107 -3.06 4.09 -9.97
CA ILE A 107 -2.14 3.05 -10.39
C ILE A 107 -2.48 1.73 -9.69
N ASN A 108 -2.35 0.63 -10.42
CA ASN A 108 -2.51 -0.72 -9.90
C ASN A 108 -1.15 -1.42 -9.93
N ALA A 109 -0.54 -1.54 -8.76
CA ALA A 109 0.67 -2.34 -8.53
C ALA A 109 0.63 -3.01 -7.14
N ALA A 110 -0.57 -3.22 -6.61
CA ALA A 110 -0.85 -3.88 -5.33
C ALA A 110 0.09 -3.38 -4.20
N CYS A 111 0.73 -4.29 -3.47
CA CYS A 111 1.62 -3.98 -2.34
C CYS A 111 2.81 -3.06 -2.69
N SER A 112 3.20 -2.99 -3.96
CA SER A 112 4.26 -2.08 -4.44
C SER A 112 3.72 -0.72 -4.92
N GLY A 113 2.40 -0.54 -4.93
CA GLY A 113 1.74 0.62 -5.55
C GLY A 113 2.22 1.96 -5.00
N PHE A 114 2.34 2.08 -3.66
CA PHE A 114 2.81 3.32 -3.05
C PHE A 114 4.26 3.67 -3.45
N LEU A 115 5.15 2.67 -3.51
CA LEU A 115 6.53 2.90 -3.94
C LEU A 115 6.63 3.24 -5.43
N TYR A 116 5.76 2.68 -6.26
CA TYR A 116 5.68 3.06 -7.68
C TYR A 116 5.14 4.48 -7.85
N ALA A 117 4.11 4.86 -7.08
CA ALA A 117 3.63 6.24 -7.05
C ALA A 117 4.73 7.22 -6.65
N LEU A 118 5.50 6.88 -5.61
CA LEU A 118 6.62 7.69 -5.14
C LEU A 118 7.72 7.81 -6.20
N HIS A 119 8.07 6.71 -6.88
CA HIS A 119 9.05 6.70 -7.97
C HIS A 119 8.60 7.59 -9.15
N MET A 120 7.34 7.48 -9.56
CA MET A 120 6.78 8.30 -10.64
C MET A 120 6.74 9.78 -10.27
N ALA A 121 6.30 10.11 -9.06
CA ALA A 121 6.25 11.48 -8.57
C ALA A 121 7.65 12.11 -8.47
N ASP A 122 8.63 11.37 -7.94
CA ASP A 122 10.02 11.83 -7.86
C ASP A 122 10.59 12.14 -9.26
N ALA A 123 10.33 11.28 -10.23
CA ALA A 123 10.74 11.51 -11.62
C ALA A 123 10.07 12.76 -12.22
N CYS A 124 8.77 12.93 -12.00
CA CYS A 124 8.02 14.09 -12.49
C CYS A 124 8.47 15.39 -11.83
N VAL A 125 8.72 15.39 -10.52
CA VAL A 125 9.21 16.57 -9.79
C VAL A 125 10.63 16.91 -10.20
N LYS A 126 11.55 15.93 -10.25
CA LYS A 126 12.94 16.15 -10.66
C LYS A 126 13.08 16.62 -12.10
N SER A 127 12.17 16.21 -12.99
CA SER A 127 12.14 16.70 -14.38
C SER A 127 11.57 18.13 -14.51
N GLY A 128 11.00 18.68 -13.45
CA GLY A 128 10.34 19.99 -13.46
C GLY A 128 8.94 19.98 -14.09
N MET A 129 8.36 18.80 -14.36
CA MET A 129 6.99 18.67 -14.89
C MET A 129 5.95 19.14 -13.88
N TYR A 130 6.15 18.81 -12.59
CA TYR A 130 5.35 19.23 -11.47
C TYR A 130 6.26 19.71 -10.32
N LYS A 131 5.74 20.61 -9.50
CA LYS A 131 6.43 21.13 -8.30
C LYS A 131 6.20 20.25 -7.08
N ASN A 132 5.06 19.58 -7.05
CA ASN A 132 4.63 18.76 -5.93
C ASN A 132 3.73 17.63 -6.39
N ALA A 133 3.54 16.64 -5.50
CA ALA A 133 2.60 15.56 -5.71
C ALA A 133 2.01 15.07 -4.38
N LEU A 134 0.74 14.71 -4.42
CA LEU A 134 0.04 14.01 -3.35
C LEU A 134 -0.10 12.54 -3.72
N LEU A 135 0.50 11.66 -2.91
CA LEU A 135 0.55 10.22 -3.13
C LEU A 135 -0.29 9.53 -2.06
N ILE A 136 -1.16 8.63 -2.47
CA ILE A 136 -2.08 7.95 -1.57
C ILE A 136 -2.05 6.45 -1.88
N GLY A 137 -1.87 5.61 -0.86
CA GLY A 137 -2.19 4.20 -0.90
C GLY A 137 -3.49 4.00 -0.15
N ALA A 138 -4.51 3.42 -0.77
CA ALA A 138 -5.81 3.25 -0.14
C ALA A 138 -6.46 1.95 -0.57
N GLU A 139 -6.92 1.15 0.40
CA GLU A 139 -7.53 -0.13 0.13
C GLU A 139 -8.74 -0.41 1.02
N THR A 140 -9.75 -1.04 0.44
CA THR A 140 -10.80 -1.79 1.13
C THR A 140 -10.72 -3.25 0.69
N LEU A 141 -9.67 -3.95 1.16
CA LEU A 141 -9.40 -5.34 0.75
C LEU A 141 -10.44 -6.30 1.32
N SER A 142 -11.10 -5.92 2.40
CA SER A 142 -12.16 -6.71 3.03
C SER A 142 -13.29 -7.11 2.07
N LYS A 143 -13.57 -6.30 1.03
CA LYS A 143 -14.57 -6.60 0.01
C LYS A 143 -14.10 -7.60 -1.06
N LEU A 144 -12.78 -7.84 -1.14
CA LEU A 144 -12.17 -8.78 -2.10
C LEU A 144 -11.82 -10.14 -1.48
N VAL A 145 -11.98 -10.28 -0.16
CA VAL A 145 -11.62 -11.49 0.60
C VAL A 145 -12.81 -12.44 0.67
N ASP A 146 -12.57 -13.74 0.49
CA ASP A 146 -13.53 -14.78 0.88
C ASP A 146 -13.47 -15.00 2.39
N TRP A 147 -14.52 -14.57 3.08
CA TRP A 147 -14.62 -14.68 4.54
C TRP A 147 -14.80 -16.14 5.04
N ASN A 148 -14.89 -17.12 4.14
CA ASN A 148 -14.85 -18.55 4.45
C ASN A 148 -13.44 -19.14 4.27
N ASP A 149 -12.51 -18.42 3.63
CA ASP A 149 -11.13 -18.86 3.48
C ASP A 149 -10.24 -18.33 4.61
N ARG A 150 -9.96 -19.19 5.60
CA ARG A 150 -9.05 -18.88 6.69
C ARG A 150 -7.65 -18.47 6.22
N GLY A 151 -7.21 -18.89 5.01
CA GLY A 151 -5.88 -18.61 4.49
C GLY A 151 -5.67 -17.16 4.13
N THR A 152 -6.74 -16.44 3.80
CA THR A 152 -6.70 -15.05 3.35
C THR A 152 -7.41 -14.08 4.29
N CYS A 153 -8.59 -14.42 4.83
CA CYS A 153 -9.41 -13.48 5.60
C CYS A 153 -8.74 -12.96 6.89
N ILE A 154 -7.78 -13.70 7.44
CA ILE A 154 -7.05 -13.32 8.65
C ILE A 154 -5.95 -12.28 8.41
N LEU A 155 -5.58 -11.99 7.15
CA LEU A 155 -4.40 -11.19 6.80
C LEU A 155 -4.74 -9.75 6.46
N PHE A 156 -5.86 -9.53 5.78
CA PHE A 156 -6.15 -8.26 5.15
C PHE A 156 -7.05 -7.39 6.02
N GLY A 157 -6.77 -6.09 6.00
CA GLY A 157 -7.58 -5.03 6.57
C GLY A 157 -7.73 -3.88 5.58
N ASP A 158 -8.41 -2.84 6.01
CA ASP A 158 -8.75 -1.67 5.23
C ASP A 158 -8.08 -0.43 5.80
N GLY A 159 -7.72 0.50 4.95
CA GLY A 159 -7.10 1.75 5.39
C GLY A 159 -6.53 2.57 4.24
N ALA A 160 -6.06 3.76 4.58
CA ALA A 160 -5.36 4.64 3.65
C ALA A 160 -4.18 5.33 4.33
N GLY A 161 -3.11 5.51 3.56
CA GLY A 161 -1.95 6.33 3.90
C GLY A 161 -1.64 7.31 2.79
N ALA A 162 -1.21 8.54 3.13
CA ALA A 162 -0.85 9.55 2.16
C ALA A 162 0.47 10.20 2.49
N ALA A 163 1.19 10.65 1.46
CA ALA A 163 2.37 11.49 1.57
C ALA A 163 2.27 12.65 0.57
N PHE A 164 2.60 13.85 1.03
CA PHE A 164 2.81 15.00 0.17
C PHE A 164 4.30 15.17 -0.07
N VAL A 165 4.70 15.30 -1.33
CA VAL A 165 6.08 15.46 -1.76
C VAL A 165 6.26 16.74 -2.54
N GLU A 166 7.40 17.40 -2.34
CA GLU A 166 7.72 18.69 -2.96
C GLU A 166 9.14 18.72 -3.49
N ALA A 167 9.33 19.57 -4.49
CA ALA A 167 10.66 19.94 -4.98
C ALA A 167 11.48 20.62 -3.87
N THR A 168 12.76 20.28 -3.77
CA THR A 168 13.69 20.85 -2.81
C THR A 168 15.09 20.94 -3.39
N GLU A 169 15.88 21.89 -2.92
CA GLU A 169 17.33 21.94 -3.19
C GLU A 169 18.15 21.13 -2.17
N GLU A 170 17.53 20.80 -1.02
CA GLU A 170 18.16 19.96 0.01
C GLU A 170 18.17 18.48 -0.40
N ALA A 171 18.86 17.65 0.38
CA ALA A 171 18.80 16.20 0.22
C ALA A 171 17.38 15.70 0.50
N GLY A 172 16.92 14.78 -0.34
CA GLY A 172 15.59 14.20 -0.24
C GLY A 172 15.62 12.72 -0.63
N ILE A 173 14.82 12.31 -1.61
CA ILE A 173 14.81 10.95 -2.12
C ILE A 173 16.10 10.70 -2.90
N LEU A 174 16.96 9.80 -2.39
CA LEU A 174 18.29 9.54 -2.92
C LEU A 174 18.27 8.55 -4.08
N ALA A 175 17.52 7.46 -3.94
CA ALA A 175 17.49 6.40 -4.94
C ALA A 175 16.15 5.63 -4.92
N HIS A 176 15.90 4.94 -6.03
CA HIS A 176 14.79 4.01 -6.17
C HIS A 176 15.28 2.68 -6.74
N GLU A 177 14.70 1.59 -6.25
CA GLU A 177 14.77 0.28 -6.86
C GLU A 177 13.36 -0.27 -6.99
N VAL A 178 12.90 -0.47 -8.21
CA VAL A 178 11.56 -0.99 -8.53
C VAL A 178 11.67 -2.11 -9.55
N GLY A 179 10.75 -3.07 -9.49
CA GLY A 179 10.75 -4.20 -10.42
C GLY A 179 9.45 -5.00 -10.34
N SER A 180 9.19 -5.82 -11.34
CA SER A 180 8.02 -6.69 -11.44
C SER A 180 8.43 -8.07 -11.95
N ASP A 181 7.71 -9.11 -11.52
CA ASP A 181 7.84 -10.47 -12.06
C ASP A 181 6.45 -10.99 -12.42
N GLY A 182 6.05 -10.77 -13.65
CA GLY A 182 4.76 -11.22 -14.19
C GLY A 182 4.69 -12.71 -14.50
N SER A 183 5.82 -13.44 -14.42
CA SER A 183 5.84 -14.88 -14.71
C SER A 183 5.13 -15.74 -13.67
N ARG A 184 4.81 -15.15 -12.51
CA ARG A 184 4.21 -15.83 -11.35
C ARG A 184 2.93 -15.15 -10.87
N TRP A 185 2.19 -14.56 -11.77
CA TRP A 185 0.97 -13.79 -11.47
C TRP A 185 -0.08 -14.59 -10.68
N GLU A 186 -0.15 -15.90 -10.87
CA GLU A 186 -1.09 -16.80 -10.21
C GLU A 186 -0.87 -16.95 -8.70
N VAL A 187 0.32 -16.56 -8.20
CA VAL A 187 0.69 -16.74 -6.79
C VAL A 187 -0.12 -15.87 -5.84
N LEU A 188 -0.52 -14.69 -6.32
CA LEU A 188 -1.41 -13.77 -5.61
C LEU A 188 -2.24 -13.04 -6.65
N SER A 189 -3.51 -13.37 -6.75
CA SER A 189 -4.40 -12.87 -7.80
C SER A 189 -5.80 -12.58 -7.24
N CYS A 190 -6.50 -11.71 -7.92
CA CYS A 190 -7.92 -11.47 -7.73
C CYS A 190 -8.52 -11.23 -9.12
N GLU A 191 -9.41 -12.12 -9.56
CA GLU A 191 -10.01 -12.00 -10.87
C GLU A 191 -11.01 -10.85 -10.89
N GLY A 192 -10.93 -10.04 -11.93
CA GLY A 192 -11.87 -8.97 -12.18
C GLY A 192 -13.18 -9.48 -12.78
N ARG A 193 -14.02 -8.54 -13.22
CA ARG A 193 -15.30 -8.85 -13.84
C ARG A 193 -15.10 -9.72 -15.08
N PRO A 194 -15.80 -10.85 -15.19
CA PRO A 194 -15.70 -11.74 -16.35
C PRO A 194 -16.20 -11.06 -17.63
N ASN A 195 -15.63 -11.48 -18.77
CA ASN A 195 -15.96 -10.92 -20.07
C ASN A 195 -17.36 -11.36 -20.51
N GLY A 196 -18.34 -10.47 -20.40
CA GLY A 196 -19.73 -10.67 -20.83
C GLY A 196 -20.16 -9.59 -21.81
N ASN A 197 -20.48 -10.01 -23.04
CA ASN A 197 -20.93 -9.12 -24.12
C ASN A 197 -21.81 -9.92 -25.14
N PRO A 198 -22.41 -9.30 -26.18
CA PRO A 198 -23.24 -10.01 -27.17
C PRO A 198 -22.54 -11.17 -27.90
N VAL A 199 -21.20 -11.18 -27.91
CA VAL A 199 -20.41 -12.23 -28.61
C VAL A 199 -19.98 -13.32 -27.60
N CYS A 200 -19.76 -12.98 -26.33
CA CYS A 200 -19.29 -13.91 -25.30
C CYS A 200 -20.21 -13.84 -24.09
N LYS A 201 -20.87 -14.95 -23.74
CA LYS A 201 -21.60 -15.05 -22.48
C LYS A 201 -20.60 -15.30 -21.37
N ALA A 202 -20.52 -14.37 -20.39
CA ALA A 202 -19.73 -14.59 -19.19
C ALA A 202 -20.32 -15.72 -18.38
N GLU A 203 -19.51 -16.70 -18.03
CA GLU A 203 -19.80 -17.68 -16.99
C GLU A 203 -18.88 -17.34 -15.81
N GLY A 204 -19.46 -17.13 -14.62
CA GLY A 204 -18.74 -16.83 -13.39
C GLY A 204 -19.09 -15.48 -12.76
N GLN A 205 -18.59 -15.31 -11.55
CA GLN A 205 -18.67 -14.09 -10.75
C GLN A 205 -17.27 -13.47 -10.66
N GLU A 206 -17.17 -12.24 -10.19
CA GLU A 206 -15.90 -11.65 -9.79
C GLU A 206 -15.23 -12.54 -8.73
N GLY A 207 -13.93 -12.79 -8.91
CA GLY A 207 -13.18 -13.68 -8.04
C GLY A 207 -12.81 -13.02 -6.72
N PHE A 208 -12.66 -13.83 -5.68
CA PHE A 208 -12.01 -13.41 -4.46
C PHE A 208 -10.50 -13.46 -4.61
N LEU A 209 -9.83 -12.75 -3.72
CA LEU A 209 -8.39 -12.72 -3.59
C LEU A 209 -7.87 -14.13 -3.24
N GLN A 210 -6.99 -14.67 -4.09
CA GLN A 210 -6.38 -15.99 -3.93
C GLN A 210 -4.89 -15.83 -3.70
N MET A 211 -4.33 -16.58 -2.76
CA MET A 211 -2.93 -16.47 -2.40
C MET A 211 -2.28 -17.82 -2.08
N ASN A 212 -1.15 -18.09 -2.71
CA ASN A 212 -0.22 -19.12 -2.24
C ASN A 212 0.79 -18.48 -1.27
N GLY A 213 0.44 -18.47 0.02
CA GLY A 213 1.23 -17.79 1.05
C GLY A 213 2.68 -18.28 1.17
N GLN A 214 2.96 -19.56 0.86
CA GLN A 214 4.33 -20.09 0.89
C GLN A 214 5.20 -19.49 -0.22
N GLU A 215 4.64 -19.36 -1.42
CA GLU A 215 5.36 -18.79 -2.56
C GLU A 215 5.54 -17.28 -2.42
N VAL A 216 4.52 -16.57 -1.88
CA VAL A 216 4.62 -15.15 -1.50
C VAL A 216 5.73 -14.95 -0.48
N PHE A 217 5.78 -15.78 0.57
CA PHE A 217 6.84 -15.71 1.59
C PHE A 217 8.23 -15.91 0.99
N LYS A 218 8.42 -16.97 0.20
CA LYS A 218 9.72 -17.28 -0.47
C LYS A 218 10.16 -16.13 -1.38
N PHE A 219 9.21 -15.53 -2.11
CA PHE A 219 9.47 -14.37 -2.96
C PHE A 219 9.93 -13.17 -2.11
N ALA A 220 9.17 -12.81 -1.08
CA ALA A 220 9.43 -11.64 -0.25
C ALA A 220 10.79 -11.71 0.46
N VAL A 221 11.10 -12.81 1.16
CA VAL A 221 12.37 -12.96 1.89
C VAL A 221 13.60 -13.00 0.98
N ARG A 222 13.41 -13.25 -0.31
CA ARG A 222 14.48 -13.20 -1.31
C ARG A 222 14.62 -11.84 -1.96
N LYS A 223 13.49 -11.27 -2.41
CA LYS A 223 13.47 -10.06 -3.25
C LYS A 223 13.62 -8.77 -2.45
N VAL A 224 13.00 -8.69 -1.28
CA VAL A 224 13.07 -7.45 -0.46
C VAL A 224 14.51 -7.10 -0.09
N PRO A 225 15.36 -8.01 0.45
CA PRO A 225 16.76 -7.67 0.69
C PRO A 225 17.52 -7.27 -0.58
N GLN A 226 17.28 -7.94 -1.71
CA GLN A 226 17.93 -7.59 -2.98
C GLN A 226 17.57 -6.17 -3.44
N CYS A 227 16.30 -5.76 -3.29
CA CYS A 227 15.88 -4.40 -3.60
C CYS A 227 16.50 -3.37 -2.64
N ILE A 228 16.60 -3.70 -1.35
CA ILE A 228 17.25 -2.84 -0.36
C ILE A 228 18.74 -2.66 -0.70
N ASP A 229 19.46 -3.75 -0.93
CA ASP A 229 20.89 -3.71 -1.29
C ASP A 229 21.11 -2.86 -2.55
N ALA A 230 20.31 -3.07 -3.60
CA ALA A 230 20.42 -2.30 -4.84
C ALA A 230 20.07 -0.80 -4.65
N ALA A 231 19.08 -0.48 -3.81
CA ALA A 231 18.74 0.90 -3.50
C ALA A 231 19.86 1.60 -2.70
N LEU A 232 20.46 0.90 -1.74
CA LEU A 232 21.59 1.41 -0.95
C LEU A 232 22.84 1.61 -1.82
N GLU A 233 23.14 0.67 -2.73
CA GLU A 233 24.24 0.81 -3.69
C GLU A 233 24.05 2.07 -4.55
N LYS A 234 22.86 2.29 -5.11
CA LYS A 234 22.53 3.50 -5.88
C LYS A 234 22.62 4.79 -5.07
N ALA A 235 22.26 4.72 -3.79
CA ALA A 235 22.35 5.84 -2.85
C ALA A 235 23.77 6.08 -2.31
N ALA A 236 24.72 5.17 -2.60
CA ALA A 236 26.07 5.14 -2.03
C ALA A 236 26.07 5.12 -0.48
N LEU A 237 25.11 4.39 0.11
CA LEU A 237 24.94 4.20 1.56
C LEU A 237 25.25 2.76 1.97
N LYS A 238 25.72 2.60 3.20
CA LYS A 238 25.88 1.30 3.84
C LYS A 238 24.64 0.95 4.69
N PRO A 239 24.34 -0.33 4.91
CA PRO A 239 23.20 -0.72 5.75
C PRO A 239 23.22 -0.14 7.18
N GLU A 240 24.42 0.07 7.75
CA GLU A 240 24.59 0.63 9.10
C GLU A 240 24.18 2.10 9.19
N GLU A 241 24.26 2.84 8.07
CA GLU A 241 23.91 4.27 7.97
C GLU A 241 22.41 4.50 7.85
N VAL A 242 21.61 3.43 7.70
CA VAL A 242 20.15 3.50 7.67
C VAL A 242 19.59 3.49 9.09
N ASP A 243 18.83 4.49 9.44
CA ASP A 243 18.17 4.58 10.76
C ASP A 243 16.96 3.65 10.86
N LEU A 244 16.11 3.61 9.82
CA LEU A 244 14.88 2.83 9.80
C LEU A 244 14.62 2.18 8.43
N TYR A 245 14.15 0.93 8.47
CA TYR A 245 13.65 0.17 7.32
C TYR A 245 12.13 0.03 7.44
N LEU A 246 11.38 0.86 6.72
CA LEU A 246 9.92 0.83 6.72
C LEU A 246 9.43 -0.12 5.64
N LEU A 247 9.22 -1.38 6.01
CA LEU A 247 8.77 -2.42 5.08
C LEU A 247 7.25 -2.48 4.99
N HIS A 248 6.76 -3.05 3.88
CA HIS A 248 5.36 -3.45 3.78
C HIS A 248 5.01 -4.44 4.91
N GLN A 249 3.89 -4.20 5.58
CA GLN A 249 3.48 -4.89 6.82
C GLN A 249 2.66 -6.16 6.52
N ALA A 250 3.17 -7.04 5.65
CA ALA A 250 2.45 -8.26 5.26
C ALA A 250 2.47 -9.36 6.32
N ASN A 251 3.60 -9.53 7.02
CA ASN A 251 3.81 -10.62 7.98
C ASN A 251 5.08 -10.35 8.79
N CYS A 252 5.01 -10.49 10.13
CA CYS A 252 6.16 -10.26 11.00
C CYS A 252 7.37 -11.16 10.66
N ARG A 253 7.13 -12.41 10.26
CA ARG A 253 8.19 -13.35 9.91
C ARG A 253 8.97 -12.94 8.66
N ILE A 254 8.30 -12.27 7.69
CA ILE A 254 8.98 -11.69 6.53
C ILE A 254 9.91 -10.58 6.99
N ILE A 255 9.43 -9.65 7.81
CA ILE A 255 10.19 -8.50 8.31
C ILE A 255 11.41 -8.99 9.10
N GLN A 256 11.23 -9.93 10.02
CA GLN A 256 12.31 -10.53 10.81
C GLN A 256 13.35 -11.25 9.92
N SER A 257 12.87 -12.00 8.90
CA SER A 257 13.78 -12.66 7.95
C SER A 257 14.60 -11.67 7.14
N VAL A 258 14.02 -10.53 6.76
CA VAL A 258 14.72 -9.44 6.07
C VAL A 258 15.76 -8.81 6.98
N ALA A 259 15.40 -8.46 8.22
CA ALA A 259 16.32 -7.88 9.22
C ALA A 259 17.54 -8.79 9.45
N LYS A 260 17.28 -10.08 9.67
CA LYS A 260 18.34 -11.10 9.84
C LYS A 260 19.26 -11.19 8.62
N ARG A 261 18.69 -11.14 7.42
CA ARG A 261 19.47 -11.27 6.17
C ARG A 261 20.33 -10.04 5.89
N LEU A 262 19.85 -8.85 6.25
CA LEU A 262 20.62 -7.60 6.17
C LEU A 262 21.63 -7.45 7.30
N GLY A 263 21.60 -8.33 8.32
CA GLY A 263 22.47 -8.22 9.50
C GLY A 263 22.19 -6.99 10.34
N GLN A 264 20.96 -6.47 10.29
CA GLN A 264 20.56 -5.27 11.03
C GLN A 264 19.67 -5.62 12.23
N PRO A 265 19.73 -4.85 13.34
CA PRO A 265 18.93 -5.10 14.53
C PRO A 265 17.42 -4.87 14.25
N GLU A 266 16.55 -5.67 14.89
CA GLU A 266 15.10 -5.64 14.66
C GLU A 266 14.47 -4.29 15.01
N GLU A 267 15.08 -3.51 15.91
CA GLU A 267 14.62 -2.17 16.31
C GLU A 267 14.63 -1.17 15.15
N LYS A 268 15.43 -1.43 14.11
CA LYS A 268 15.41 -0.64 12.86
C LYS A 268 14.22 -0.97 11.95
N PHE A 269 13.43 -2.01 12.28
CA PHE A 269 12.29 -2.48 11.48
C PHE A 269 10.97 -2.33 12.25
N PRO A 270 10.44 -1.11 12.38
CA PRO A 270 9.20 -0.89 13.11
C PRO A 270 8.03 -1.65 12.48
N MET A 271 7.17 -2.20 13.33
CA MET A 271 5.98 -2.95 12.93
C MET A 271 4.73 -2.36 13.56
N ASN A 272 3.64 -2.25 12.76
CA ASN A 272 2.31 -1.87 13.22
C ASN A 272 1.23 -2.89 12.80
N LEU A 273 1.64 -3.98 12.16
CA LEU A 273 0.74 -5.02 11.68
C LEU A 273 -0.04 -5.75 12.81
N ASN A 274 0.43 -5.64 14.05
CA ASN A 274 -0.30 -6.17 15.20
C ASN A 274 -1.66 -5.48 15.42
N GLU A 275 -1.81 -4.22 14.99
CA GLU A 275 -3.03 -3.42 15.15
C GLU A 275 -3.77 -3.17 13.83
N CYS A 276 -3.06 -3.18 12.72
CA CYS A 276 -3.61 -2.74 11.44
C CYS A 276 -3.80 -3.88 10.41
N GLY A 277 -3.30 -5.07 10.72
CA GLY A 277 -3.36 -6.21 9.80
C GLY A 277 -2.32 -6.16 8.72
#